data_f0f95e9136349904e39aa5b80960ebf7
#
_entry.id   f0f95e9136349904e39aa5b80960ebf7
#
_cell.length_a   1.000
_cell.length_b   1.000
_cell.length_c   1.000
_cell.angle_alpha   90.00
_cell.angle_beta   90.00
_cell.angle_gamma   90.00
#
_symmetry.space_group_name_H-M   'P 1'
#
loop_
_entity.id
_entity.type
_entity.pdbx_description
1 polymer ?
#
loop_
_entity_poly.entity_id
_entity_poly.type
_entity_poly.pdbx_seq_one_letter_code
_entity_poly.pdbx_strand_id
1 'polypeptide(L)'
;MKAKQHFFNGYSVAEETLGLYSAMQDLNRAAINYIAGTMRVGMNIRDIKALCENYLLENGADSFWYWDVGAFIFSGDETAVSVSGRDYMVTDRTVQENDIITIDLSPQKNNIWGDYARTLVFENGVLCNETDRIKNDEWRRGLQMEEYLHKALIDMAAPDMTFEELYYFMNDLIVKKGFLNLDFLGNLGHSIVKNINDRIYIEKGNHKKLSDVELFTFEPHISIPDSKYGYKREDIYYFDNGKLERV
;
A
#
# COMPACT_ATOMS: atom_id res chain seq x y z
N MET A 1 -25.35 -9.84 43.30
CA MET A 1 -24.26 -9.25 42.53
C MET A 1 -24.53 -9.51 41.05
N LYS A 2 -25.01 -8.51 40.30
CA LYS A 2 -25.24 -8.64 38.85
C LYS A 2 -23.92 -8.31 38.17
N ALA A 3 -23.35 -9.29 37.47
CA ALA A 3 -22.20 -9.06 36.60
C ALA A 3 -22.59 -8.04 35.52
N LYS A 4 -21.85 -6.94 35.43
CA LYS A 4 -21.94 -6.02 34.31
C LYS A 4 -21.37 -6.74 33.09
N GLN A 5 -22.23 -7.21 32.18
CA GLN A 5 -21.84 -7.53 30.83
C GLN A 5 -21.38 -6.24 30.15
N HIS A 6 -20.09 -6.09 29.98
CA HIS A 6 -19.55 -5.13 29.02
C HIS A 6 -19.86 -5.68 27.62
N PHE A 7 -20.90 -5.15 27.00
CA PHE A 7 -21.08 -5.30 25.56
C PHE A 7 -19.96 -4.48 24.89
N PHE A 8 -18.89 -5.15 24.49
CA PHE A 8 -18.10 -4.66 23.39
C PHE A 8 -19.00 -4.76 22.15
N ASN A 9 -19.42 -3.64 21.60
CA ASN A 9 -20.00 -3.61 20.27
C ASN A 9 -18.88 -4.16 19.36
N GLY A 10 -19.04 -5.41 18.91
CA GLY A 10 -18.06 -6.08 18.09
C GLY A 10 -18.00 -5.41 16.71
N TYR A 11 -17.03 -4.55 16.53
CA TYR A 11 -16.61 -4.15 15.20
C TYR A 11 -15.84 -5.32 14.61
N SER A 12 -16.51 -6.15 13.83
CA SER A 12 -15.87 -7.18 13.02
C SER A 12 -16.47 -7.11 11.63
N VAL A 13 -15.62 -7.13 10.62
CA VAL A 13 -16.03 -7.32 9.24
C VAL A 13 -16.72 -8.68 9.14
N ALA A 14 -17.83 -8.78 8.41
CA ALA A 14 -18.48 -10.07 8.20
C ALA A 14 -17.48 -11.05 7.58
N GLU A 15 -17.43 -12.28 8.08
CA GLU A 15 -16.47 -13.31 7.66
C GLU A 15 -16.49 -13.53 6.14
N GLU A 16 -17.69 -13.54 5.53
CA GLU A 16 -17.86 -13.65 4.08
C GLU A 16 -17.20 -12.46 3.34
N THR A 17 -17.41 -11.24 3.81
CA THR A 17 -16.82 -10.02 3.23
C THR A 17 -15.30 -10.05 3.37
N LEU A 18 -14.78 -10.39 4.56
CA LEU A 18 -13.36 -10.50 4.81
C LEU A 18 -12.72 -11.55 3.89
N GLY A 19 -13.39 -12.71 3.68
CA GLY A 19 -12.92 -13.75 2.78
C GLY A 19 -12.75 -13.27 1.33
N LEU A 20 -13.65 -12.40 0.84
CA LEU A 20 -13.55 -11.82 -0.50
C LEU A 20 -12.36 -10.86 -0.62
N TYR A 21 -12.15 -9.98 0.37
CA TYR A 21 -10.99 -9.08 0.38
C TYR A 21 -9.67 -9.82 0.57
N SER A 22 -9.65 -10.87 1.42
CA SER A 22 -8.46 -11.73 1.58
C SER A 22 -8.07 -12.40 0.27
N ALA A 23 -9.03 -12.94 -0.49
CA ALA A 23 -8.77 -13.54 -1.79
C ALA A 23 -8.20 -12.51 -2.80
N MET A 24 -8.68 -11.26 -2.77
CA MET A 24 -8.17 -10.19 -3.63
C MET A 24 -6.75 -9.75 -3.22
N GLN A 25 -6.46 -9.67 -1.92
CA GLN A 25 -5.10 -9.38 -1.43
C GLN A 25 -4.14 -10.56 -1.67
N ASP A 26 -4.61 -11.80 -1.64
CA ASP A 26 -3.82 -12.98 -2.06
C ASP A 26 -3.47 -12.91 -3.55
N LEU A 27 -4.39 -12.46 -4.39
CA LEU A 27 -4.13 -12.22 -5.81
C LEU A 27 -3.04 -11.14 -5.99
N ASN A 28 -3.10 -10.04 -5.24
CA ASN A 28 -2.07 -9.00 -5.26
C ASN A 28 -0.69 -9.54 -4.85
N ARG A 29 -0.63 -10.30 -3.75
CA ARG A 29 0.61 -10.94 -3.29
C ARG A 29 1.18 -11.90 -4.34
N ALA A 30 0.31 -12.69 -4.97
CA ALA A 30 0.71 -13.60 -6.03
C ALA A 30 1.21 -12.86 -7.28
N ALA A 31 0.58 -11.75 -7.66
CA ALA A 31 1.02 -10.91 -8.79
C ALA A 31 2.41 -10.30 -8.53
N ILE A 32 2.66 -9.73 -7.35
CA ILE A 32 3.99 -9.21 -6.98
C ILE A 32 5.05 -10.33 -7.03
N ASN A 33 4.75 -11.51 -6.48
CA ASN A 33 5.67 -12.65 -6.50
C ASN A 33 5.96 -13.13 -7.94
N TYR A 34 4.93 -13.18 -8.80
CA TYR A 34 5.08 -13.52 -10.21
C TYR A 34 6.00 -12.53 -10.93
N ILE A 35 5.75 -11.24 -10.75
CA ILE A 35 6.56 -10.18 -11.35
C ILE A 35 7.98 -10.19 -10.82
N ALA A 36 8.18 -10.33 -9.52
CA ALA A 36 9.51 -10.47 -8.91
C ALA A 36 10.29 -11.66 -9.48
N GLY A 37 9.61 -12.77 -9.75
CA GLY A 37 10.19 -13.94 -10.41
C GLY A 37 10.47 -13.77 -11.92
N THR A 38 9.75 -12.88 -12.58
CA THR A 38 9.78 -12.71 -14.04
C THR A 38 10.64 -11.53 -14.49
N MET A 39 10.64 -10.44 -13.73
CA MET A 39 11.30 -9.18 -14.06
C MET A 39 12.82 -9.38 -14.15
N ARG A 40 13.44 -8.78 -15.18
CA ARG A 40 14.88 -8.84 -15.47
C ARG A 40 15.38 -7.47 -15.91
N VAL A 41 16.66 -7.23 -15.71
CA VAL A 41 17.36 -6.06 -16.27
C VAL A 41 17.12 -5.97 -17.78
N GLY A 42 16.86 -4.75 -18.27
CA GLY A 42 16.55 -4.46 -19.66
C GLY A 42 15.06 -4.60 -20.04
N MET A 43 14.21 -5.18 -19.21
CA MET A 43 12.77 -5.19 -19.46
C MET A 43 12.18 -3.77 -19.39
N ASN A 44 11.29 -3.47 -20.33
CA ASN A 44 10.60 -2.18 -20.36
C ASN A 44 9.51 -2.12 -19.28
N ILE A 45 9.40 -0.97 -18.60
CA ILE A 45 8.39 -0.76 -17.53
C ILE A 45 6.96 -0.92 -18.07
N ARG A 46 6.71 -0.54 -19.32
CA ARG A 46 5.41 -0.75 -19.98
C ARG A 46 5.07 -2.24 -20.12
N ASP A 47 6.08 -3.07 -20.46
CA ASP A 47 5.87 -4.52 -20.59
C ASP A 47 5.63 -5.15 -19.20
N ILE A 48 6.31 -4.66 -18.16
CA ILE A 48 6.10 -5.11 -16.78
C ILE A 48 4.68 -4.75 -16.32
N LYS A 49 4.20 -3.53 -16.62
CA LYS A 49 2.82 -3.13 -16.36
C LYS A 49 1.83 -4.08 -17.02
N ALA A 50 2.01 -4.37 -18.30
CA ALA A 50 1.14 -5.30 -19.03
C ALA A 50 1.16 -6.71 -18.43
N LEU A 51 2.33 -7.21 -17.98
CA LEU A 51 2.44 -8.50 -17.30
C LEU A 51 1.68 -8.51 -15.96
N CYS A 52 1.77 -7.42 -15.16
CA CYS A 52 1.01 -7.29 -13.91
C CYS A 52 -0.50 -7.36 -14.19
N GLU A 53 -0.99 -6.52 -15.10
CA GLU A 53 -2.41 -6.41 -15.41
C GLU A 53 -2.97 -7.69 -16.01
N ASN A 54 -2.26 -8.33 -16.94
CA ASN A 54 -2.66 -9.62 -17.49
C ASN A 54 -2.72 -10.70 -16.40
N TYR A 55 -1.71 -10.77 -15.54
CA TYR A 55 -1.70 -11.73 -14.44
C TYR A 55 -2.92 -11.55 -13.52
N LEU A 56 -3.25 -10.31 -13.15
CA LEU A 56 -4.40 -10.02 -12.30
C LEU A 56 -5.72 -10.48 -12.97
N LEU A 57 -5.93 -10.15 -14.26
CA LEU A 57 -7.13 -10.53 -15.01
C LEU A 57 -7.23 -12.04 -15.21
N GLU A 58 -6.14 -12.72 -15.55
CA GLU A 58 -6.11 -14.17 -15.77
C GLU A 58 -6.34 -14.98 -14.49
N ASN A 59 -6.03 -14.41 -13.31
CA ASN A 59 -6.06 -15.12 -12.04
C ASN A 59 -7.19 -14.64 -11.10
N GLY A 60 -8.12 -13.82 -11.55
CA GLY A 60 -9.34 -13.61 -10.78
C GLY A 60 -9.92 -12.21 -10.72
N ALA A 61 -9.17 -11.16 -11.08
CA ALA A 61 -9.75 -9.84 -11.27
C ALA A 61 -10.67 -9.81 -12.51
N ASP A 62 -11.68 -8.96 -12.49
CA ASP A 62 -12.52 -8.69 -13.66
C ASP A 62 -12.26 -7.29 -14.26
N SER A 63 -11.61 -6.43 -13.49
CA SER A 63 -11.34 -5.03 -13.84
C SER A 63 -10.38 -4.39 -12.81
N PHE A 64 -10.17 -3.08 -12.93
CA PHE A 64 -9.33 -2.29 -12.04
C PHE A 64 -10.15 -1.13 -11.47
N TRP A 65 -10.10 -0.95 -10.14
CA TRP A 65 -10.99 0.01 -9.49
C TRP A 65 -10.52 1.47 -9.60
N TYR A 66 -9.21 1.70 -9.76
CA TYR A 66 -8.65 3.04 -9.72
C TYR A 66 -8.31 3.55 -11.14
N TRP A 67 -9.27 4.23 -11.78
CA TRP A 67 -9.15 4.82 -13.12
C TRP A 67 -8.78 3.81 -14.22
N ASP A 68 -9.25 2.57 -14.13
CA ASP A 68 -8.93 1.47 -15.06
C ASP A 68 -7.42 1.19 -15.21
N VAL A 69 -6.61 1.57 -14.22
CA VAL A 69 -5.18 1.27 -14.13
C VAL A 69 -4.98 0.13 -13.13
N GLY A 70 -4.51 -1.01 -13.59
CA GLY A 70 -4.31 -2.19 -12.73
C GLY A 70 -2.96 -2.23 -12.03
N ALA A 71 -1.97 -1.53 -12.60
CA ALA A 71 -0.63 -1.45 -12.03
C ALA A 71 0.00 -0.08 -12.29
N PHE A 72 0.38 0.60 -11.21
CA PHE A 72 1.21 1.79 -11.22
C PHE A 72 2.65 1.36 -10.98
N ILE A 73 3.52 1.60 -11.96
CA ILE A 73 4.92 1.19 -11.86
C ILE A 73 5.81 2.40 -12.11
N PHE A 74 6.69 2.65 -11.17
CA PHE A 74 7.69 3.71 -11.24
C PHE A 74 9.07 3.11 -11.00
N SER A 75 10.10 3.58 -11.73
CA SER A 75 11.46 3.12 -11.56
C SER A 75 12.45 4.29 -11.37
N GLY A 76 13.50 4.04 -10.61
CA GLY A 76 14.52 5.02 -10.32
C GLY A 76 13.95 6.26 -9.62
N ASP A 77 14.26 7.45 -10.15
CA ASP A 77 13.79 8.74 -9.61
C ASP A 77 12.30 8.99 -9.79
N GLU A 78 11.61 8.24 -10.66
CA GLU A 78 10.14 8.31 -10.77
C GLU A 78 9.45 7.73 -9.52
N THR A 79 10.11 6.88 -8.74
CA THR A 79 9.55 6.37 -7.49
C THR A 79 9.20 7.46 -6.48
N ALA A 80 9.79 8.65 -6.59
CA ALA A 80 9.46 9.81 -5.76
C ALA A 80 8.25 10.63 -6.28
N VAL A 81 7.63 10.22 -7.38
CA VAL A 81 6.48 10.92 -7.97
C VAL A 81 5.19 10.40 -7.37
N SER A 82 4.35 11.31 -6.86
CA SER A 82 2.96 11.02 -6.48
C SER A 82 2.04 11.54 -7.59
N VAL A 83 1.22 10.67 -8.18
CA VAL A 83 0.33 10.99 -9.29
C VAL A 83 -1.01 10.28 -9.13
N SER A 84 -2.09 10.96 -9.51
CA SER A 84 -3.42 10.35 -9.58
C SER A 84 -3.49 9.33 -10.72
N GLY A 85 -4.27 8.25 -10.54
CA GLY A 85 -4.53 7.28 -11.62
C GLY A 85 -5.10 7.91 -12.89
N ARG A 86 -5.82 9.03 -12.77
CA ARG A 86 -6.30 9.82 -13.92
C ARG A 86 -5.16 10.32 -14.80
N ASP A 87 -4.04 10.72 -14.17
CA ASP A 87 -2.93 11.41 -14.83
C ASP A 87 -1.71 10.48 -15.02
N TYR A 88 -1.83 9.23 -14.56
CA TYR A 88 -0.75 8.25 -14.67
C TYR A 88 -0.46 7.86 -16.12
N MET A 89 0.78 7.97 -16.50
CA MET A 89 1.29 7.52 -17.80
C MET A 89 2.54 6.66 -17.56
N VAL A 90 2.47 5.41 -18.00
CA VAL A 90 3.62 4.52 -17.94
C VAL A 90 4.73 5.01 -18.87
N THR A 91 5.96 4.98 -18.40
CA THR A 91 7.14 5.44 -19.15
C THR A 91 7.77 4.33 -19.97
N ASP A 92 8.68 4.71 -20.89
CA ASP A 92 9.47 3.78 -21.72
C ASP A 92 10.83 3.43 -21.08
N ARG A 93 10.95 3.59 -19.77
CA ARG A 93 12.17 3.18 -19.04
C ARG A 93 12.35 1.68 -19.06
N THR A 94 13.59 1.26 -18.83
CA THR A 94 13.93 -0.14 -18.67
C THR A 94 14.58 -0.36 -17.31
N VAL A 95 14.32 -1.52 -16.73
CA VAL A 95 14.96 -1.97 -15.47
C VAL A 95 16.46 -1.94 -15.60
N GLN A 96 17.15 -1.28 -14.66
CA GLN A 96 18.60 -1.17 -14.62
C GLN A 96 19.22 -2.23 -13.70
N GLU A 97 20.55 -2.44 -13.81
CA GLU A 97 21.29 -3.35 -12.92
C GLU A 97 21.21 -2.94 -11.44
N ASN A 98 21.16 -1.63 -11.19
CA ASN A 98 20.91 -1.07 -9.88
C ASN A 98 19.70 -0.14 -10.01
N ASP A 99 18.56 -0.62 -9.53
CA ASP A 99 17.27 0.06 -9.68
C ASP A 99 16.39 -0.11 -8.45
N ILE A 100 15.49 0.83 -8.26
CA ILE A 100 14.42 0.75 -7.28
C ILE A 100 13.10 0.93 -8.03
N ILE A 101 12.13 0.09 -7.74
CA ILE A 101 10.87 0.03 -8.48
C ILE A 101 9.73 -0.07 -7.49
N THR A 102 8.78 0.87 -7.54
CA THR A 102 7.51 0.73 -6.83
C THR A 102 6.47 0.14 -7.77
N ILE A 103 5.73 -0.83 -7.27
CA ILE A 103 4.59 -1.44 -7.95
C ILE A 103 3.39 -1.33 -7.02
N ASP A 104 2.33 -0.72 -7.51
CA ASP A 104 1.08 -0.49 -6.80
C ASP A 104 -0.06 -1.07 -7.64
N LEU A 105 -0.85 -1.97 -7.07
CA LEU A 105 -1.83 -2.80 -7.77
C LEU A 105 -3.24 -2.52 -7.26
N SER A 106 -4.18 -2.31 -8.18
CA SER A 106 -5.57 -1.96 -7.89
C SER A 106 -6.61 -2.88 -8.58
N PRO A 107 -6.49 -4.22 -8.47
CA PRO A 107 -7.48 -5.12 -9.05
C PRO A 107 -8.82 -5.00 -8.34
N GLN A 108 -9.90 -5.36 -9.04
CA GLN A 108 -11.20 -5.61 -8.42
C GLN A 108 -11.88 -6.82 -9.04
N LYS A 109 -12.83 -7.38 -8.30
CA LYS A 109 -13.79 -8.39 -8.77
C LYS A 109 -15.14 -8.16 -8.13
N ASN A 110 -16.19 -8.02 -8.94
CA ASN A 110 -17.54 -7.76 -8.41
C ASN A 110 -17.56 -6.58 -7.41
N ASN A 111 -16.79 -5.54 -7.70
CA ASN A 111 -16.63 -4.36 -6.84
C ASN A 111 -16.00 -4.64 -5.45
N ILE A 112 -15.25 -5.72 -5.32
CA ILE A 112 -14.35 -5.98 -4.19
C ILE A 112 -12.95 -5.53 -4.62
N TRP A 113 -12.41 -4.51 -3.97
CA TRP A 113 -11.15 -3.88 -4.35
C TRP A 113 -9.96 -4.55 -3.67
N GLY A 114 -8.91 -4.82 -4.43
CA GLY A 114 -7.58 -5.05 -3.91
C GLY A 114 -6.79 -3.74 -3.95
N ASP A 115 -5.91 -3.55 -2.97
CA ASP A 115 -5.04 -2.39 -2.90
C ASP A 115 -3.73 -2.79 -2.24
N TYR A 116 -2.62 -2.68 -2.97
CA TYR A 116 -1.38 -3.30 -2.52
C TYR A 116 -0.17 -2.75 -3.24
N ALA A 117 0.74 -2.12 -2.51
CA ALA A 117 1.98 -1.63 -3.09
C ALA A 117 3.23 -2.20 -2.42
N ARG A 118 4.28 -2.41 -3.22
CA ARG A 118 5.61 -2.83 -2.77
C ARG A 118 6.72 -2.12 -3.53
N THR A 119 7.78 -1.84 -2.81
CA THR A 119 9.05 -1.37 -3.35
C THR A 119 9.98 -2.56 -3.56
N LEU A 120 10.48 -2.74 -4.77
CA LEU A 120 11.44 -3.77 -5.18
C LEU A 120 12.79 -3.14 -5.50
N VAL A 121 13.88 -3.86 -5.22
CA VAL A 121 15.25 -3.38 -5.42
C VAL A 121 16.05 -4.35 -6.25
N PHE A 122 16.71 -3.86 -7.29
CA PHE A 122 17.74 -4.57 -8.03
C PHE A 122 19.14 -4.07 -7.62
N GLU A 123 20.04 -4.98 -7.31
CA GLU A 123 21.46 -4.69 -7.13
C GLU A 123 22.31 -5.65 -7.93
N ASN A 124 23.23 -5.09 -8.75
CA ASN A 124 24.09 -5.86 -9.64
C ASN A 124 23.32 -6.84 -10.55
N GLY A 125 22.19 -6.43 -11.05
CA GLY A 125 21.35 -7.20 -11.95
C GLY A 125 20.48 -8.28 -11.28
N VAL A 126 20.46 -8.34 -9.94
CA VAL A 126 19.72 -9.33 -9.17
C VAL A 126 18.66 -8.63 -8.30
N LEU A 127 17.45 -9.17 -8.32
CA LEU A 127 16.39 -8.71 -7.41
C LEU A 127 16.73 -9.12 -5.97
N CYS A 128 16.70 -8.14 -5.05
CA CYS A 128 16.90 -8.36 -3.63
C CYS A 128 15.56 -8.72 -2.96
N ASN A 129 15.41 -9.96 -2.54
CA ASN A 129 14.17 -10.46 -1.91
C ASN A 129 14.09 -10.21 -0.40
N GLU A 130 15.18 -9.80 0.22
CA GLU A 130 15.28 -9.57 1.68
C GLU A 130 15.86 -8.17 1.93
N THR A 131 15.12 -7.34 2.65
CA THR A 131 15.50 -5.94 2.95
C THR A 131 16.90 -5.85 3.56
N ASP A 132 17.25 -6.73 4.50
CA ASP A 132 18.55 -6.71 5.19
C ASP A 132 19.74 -7.06 4.30
N ARG A 133 19.49 -7.64 3.12
CA ARG A 133 20.53 -7.98 2.14
C ARG A 133 20.84 -6.85 1.16
N ILE A 134 20.02 -5.80 1.12
CA ILE A 134 20.23 -4.63 0.28
C ILE A 134 21.49 -3.91 0.76
N LYS A 135 22.47 -3.72 -0.15
CA LYS A 135 23.76 -3.09 0.16
C LYS A 135 23.70 -1.58 0.07
N ASN A 136 22.87 -1.03 -0.80
CA ASN A 136 22.61 0.41 -0.84
C ASN A 136 21.92 0.82 0.45
N ASP A 137 22.62 1.58 1.28
CA ASP A 137 22.18 1.97 2.63
C ASP A 137 20.90 2.82 2.58
N GLU A 138 20.79 3.70 1.61
CA GLU A 138 19.61 4.53 1.40
C GLU A 138 18.37 3.70 1.10
N TRP A 139 18.46 2.77 0.15
CA TRP A 139 17.34 1.90 -0.24
C TRP A 139 16.94 0.96 0.90
N ARG A 140 17.93 0.36 1.57
CA ARG A 140 17.68 -0.48 2.74
C ARG A 140 16.93 0.27 3.84
N ARG A 141 17.37 1.49 4.18
CA ARG A 141 16.72 2.34 5.18
C ARG A 141 15.29 2.72 4.80
N GLY A 142 15.04 3.00 3.52
CA GLY A 142 13.70 3.29 3.01
C GLY A 142 12.74 2.13 3.21
N LEU A 143 13.12 0.92 2.77
CA LEU A 143 12.29 -0.28 2.94
C LEU A 143 12.08 -0.63 4.42
N GLN A 144 13.13 -0.53 5.25
CA GLN A 144 13.01 -0.73 6.70
C GLN A 144 12.06 0.27 7.35
N MET A 145 12.05 1.52 6.86
CA MET A 145 11.13 2.53 7.36
C MET A 145 9.67 2.21 7.01
N GLU A 146 9.39 1.74 5.79
CA GLU A 146 8.04 1.28 5.42
C GLU A 146 7.56 0.14 6.33
N GLU A 147 8.39 -0.88 6.56
CA GLU A 147 8.08 -1.97 7.49
C GLU A 147 7.82 -1.47 8.90
N TYR A 148 8.64 -0.50 9.36
CA TYR A 148 8.49 0.12 10.66
C TYR A 148 7.18 0.89 10.80
N LEU A 149 6.76 1.65 9.78
CA LEU A 149 5.49 2.41 9.79
C LEU A 149 4.28 1.47 9.88
N HIS A 150 4.26 0.39 9.11
CA HIS A 150 3.19 -0.60 9.17
C HIS A 150 3.14 -1.33 10.52
N LYS A 151 4.30 -1.63 11.11
CA LYS A 151 4.37 -2.17 12.45
C LYS A 151 3.85 -1.16 13.49
N ALA A 152 4.28 0.10 13.42
CA ALA A 152 3.82 1.14 14.32
C ALA A 152 2.31 1.35 14.25
N LEU A 153 1.71 1.26 13.04
CA LEU A 153 0.26 1.29 12.87
C LEU A 153 -0.43 0.18 13.66
N ILE A 154 0.03 -1.07 13.50
CA ILE A 154 -0.56 -2.23 14.21
C ILE A 154 -0.44 -2.08 15.72
N ASP A 155 0.71 -1.57 16.19
CA ASP A 155 1.00 -1.43 17.62
C ASP A 155 0.18 -0.31 18.29
N MET A 156 -0.27 0.73 17.54
CA MET A 156 -0.85 1.93 18.15
C MET A 156 -2.31 2.19 17.78
N ALA A 157 -2.80 1.68 16.65
CA ALA A 157 -4.15 2.00 16.20
C ALA A 157 -5.20 1.34 17.11
N ALA A 158 -6.21 2.13 17.45
CA ALA A 158 -7.36 1.68 18.24
C ALA A 158 -8.66 2.02 17.50
N PRO A 159 -9.75 1.25 17.69
CA PRO A 159 -11.01 1.47 16.97
C PRO A 159 -11.61 2.88 17.15
N ASP A 160 -11.39 3.51 18.29
CA ASP A 160 -11.90 4.83 18.63
C ASP A 160 -11.00 5.99 18.23
N MET A 161 -9.77 5.69 17.74
CA MET A 161 -8.88 6.68 17.12
C MET A 161 -9.51 7.26 15.87
N THR A 162 -9.36 8.56 15.64
CA THR A 162 -9.82 9.21 14.42
C THR A 162 -8.80 9.10 13.28
N PHE A 163 -9.26 9.22 12.04
CA PHE A 163 -8.37 9.30 10.86
C PHE A 163 -7.41 10.50 10.97
N GLU A 164 -7.84 11.62 11.55
CA GLU A 164 -6.97 12.79 11.78
C GLU A 164 -5.89 12.51 12.83
N GLU A 165 -6.21 11.84 13.94
CA GLU A 165 -5.23 11.45 14.96
C GLU A 165 -4.17 10.50 14.37
N LEU A 166 -4.59 9.53 13.55
CA LEU A 166 -3.67 8.66 12.81
C LEU A 166 -2.79 9.45 11.85
N TYR A 167 -3.37 10.39 11.09
CA TYR A 167 -2.65 11.27 10.18
C TYR A 167 -1.53 12.03 10.90
N TYR A 168 -1.82 12.69 12.00
CA TYR A 168 -0.81 13.46 12.73
C TYR A 168 0.26 12.56 13.34
N PHE A 169 -0.15 11.46 13.97
CA PHE A 169 0.79 10.54 14.59
C PHE A 169 1.80 9.98 13.58
N MET A 170 1.33 9.51 12.44
CA MET A 170 2.19 8.90 11.43
C MET A 170 3.06 9.93 10.70
N ASN A 171 2.53 11.09 10.35
CA ASN A 171 3.35 12.14 9.73
C ASN A 171 4.42 12.67 10.68
N ASP A 172 4.10 12.86 11.97
CA ASP A 172 5.09 13.20 12.99
C ASP A 172 6.17 12.12 13.13
N LEU A 173 5.78 10.85 13.07
CA LEU A 173 6.71 9.73 13.15
C LEU A 173 7.64 9.69 11.94
N ILE A 174 7.12 9.89 10.73
CA ILE A 174 7.90 9.98 9.48
C ILE A 174 8.97 11.07 9.62
N VAL A 175 8.58 12.27 10.02
CA VAL A 175 9.51 13.40 10.20
C VAL A 175 10.54 13.14 11.30
N LYS A 176 10.13 12.62 12.45
CA LYS A 176 11.03 12.27 13.59
C LYS A 176 12.07 11.21 13.21
N LYS A 177 11.76 10.34 12.26
CA LYS A 177 12.68 9.33 11.74
C LYS A 177 13.56 9.84 10.59
N GLY A 178 13.44 11.11 10.22
CA GLY A 178 14.26 11.75 9.19
C GLY A 178 13.79 11.44 7.77
N PHE A 179 12.48 11.22 7.58
CA PHE A 179 11.85 11.02 6.29
C PHE A 179 10.84 12.13 5.97
N LEU A 180 10.41 12.17 4.72
CA LEU A 180 9.35 13.03 4.19
C LEU A 180 8.20 12.15 3.72
N ASN A 181 6.96 12.61 3.89
CA ASN A 181 5.81 12.06 3.20
C ASN A 181 5.68 12.73 1.83
N LEU A 182 5.64 11.95 0.77
CA LEU A 182 5.56 12.41 -0.62
C LEU A 182 4.12 12.50 -1.13
N ASP A 183 3.16 11.92 -0.41
CA ASP A 183 1.80 11.88 -0.89
C ASP A 183 1.10 13.23 -0.77
N PHE A 184 0.07 13.40 -1.59
CA PHE A 184 -0.67 14.65 -1.70
C PHE A 184 -1.26 15.05 -0.34
N LEU A 185 -0.97 16.27 0.10
CA LEU A 185 -1.36 16.81 1.41
C LEU A 185 -0.94 15.95 2.62
N GLY A 186 0.05 15.07 2.45
CA GLY A 186 0.52 14.17 3.51
C GLY A 186 -0.44 13.04 3.82
N ASN A 187 -1.32 12.67 2.89
CA ASN A 187 -2.22 11.53 3.00
C ASN A 187 -1.44 10.24 3.29
N LEU A 188 -2.11 9.27 3.90
CA LEU A 188 -1.51 8.00 4.30
C LEU A 188 -2.40 6.80 3.98
N GLY A 189 -3.50 7.02 3.22
CA GLY A 189 -4.44 5.98 2.85
C GLY A 189 -5.90 6.39 2.93
N HIS A 190 -6.78 5.45 2.66
CA HIS A 190 -8.21 5.71 2.55
C HIS A 190 -9.07 4.49 2.97
N SER A 191 -10.36 4.74 3.19
CA SER A 191 -11.32 3.65 3.40
C SER A 191 -11.51 2.82 2.13
N ILE A 192 -11.70 1.51 2.31
CA ILE A 192 -12.17 0.63 1.25
C ILE A 192 -13.70 0.68 1.24
N VAL A 193 -14.26 1.04 0.11
CA VAL A 193 -15.70 1.26 -0.08
C VAL A 193 -16.16 0.69 -1.43
N LYS A 194 -17.45 0.76 -1.74
CA LYS A 194 -17.99 0.27 -3.02
C LYS A 194 -18.03 1.32 -4.12
N ASN A 195 -18.01 2.61 -3.75
CA ASN A 195 -18.00 3.72 -4.69
C ASN A 195 -16.80 4.60 -4.39
N ILE A 196 -15.94 4.79 -5.37
CA ILE A 196 -14.69 5.56 -5.24
C ILE A 196 -14.90 6.97 -4.67
N ASN A 197 -16.06 7.59 -4.93
CA ASN A 197 -16.37 8.94 -4.45
C ASN A 197 -16.74 8.98 -2.95
N ASP A 198 -17.03 7.83 -2.34
CA ASP A 198 -17.40 7.73 -0.92
C ASP A 198 -16.17 7.46 -0.02
N ARG A 199 -14.98 7.39 -0.61
CA ARG A 199 -13.75 7.23 0.17
C ARG A 199 -13.55 8.38 1.14
N ILE A 200 -13.10 8.02 2.32
CA ILE A 200 -12.56 8.97 3.30
C ILE A 200 -11.08 8.66 3.49
N TYR A 201 -10.30 9.67 3.79
CA TYR A 201 -8.85 9.60 3.75
C TYR A 201 -8.24 9.74 5.14
N ILE A 202 -7.04 9.16 5.32
CA ILE A 202 -6.19 9.43 6.48
C ILE A 202 -5.56 10.81 6.24
N GLU A 203 -6.30 11.85 6.64
CA GLU A 203 -5.95 13.25 6.34
C GLU A 203 -6.37 14.19 7.47
N LYS A 204 -5.81 15.40 7.42
CA LYS A 204 -6.20 16.47 8.33
C LYS A 204 -7.68 16.85 8.16
N GLY A 205 -8.39 16.99 9.28
CA GLY A 205 -9.80 17.38 9.32
C GLY A 205 -10.78 16.20 9.25
N ASN A 206 -10.30 14.97 9.11
CA ASN A 206 -11.17 13.79 9.14
C ASN A 206 -11.33 13.26 10.57
N HIS A 207 -12.41 13.67 11.22
CA HIS A 207 -12.72 13.30 12.61
C HIS A 207 -13.52 11.99 12.75
N LYS A 208 -13.74 11.24 11.66
CA LYS A 208 -14.33 9.90 11.74
C LYS A 208 -13.38 8.96 12.44
N LYS A 209 -13.94 8.00 13.19
CA LYS A 209 -13.13 6.95 13.84
C LYS A 209 -12.67 5.92 12.81
N LEU A 210 -11.56 5.26 13.08
CA LEU A 210 -11.09 4.16 12.25
C LEU A 210 -12.12 3.02 12.19
N SER A 211 -12.88 2.81 13.26
CA SER A 211 -14.00 1.84 13.31
C SER A 211 -15.28 2.28 12.61
N ASP A 212 -15.37 3.49 12.07
CA ASP A 212 -16.51 3.93 11.26
C ASP A 212 -16.47 3.35 9.84
N VAL A 213 -15.41 2.66 9.48
CA VAL A 213 -15.25 1.92 8.22
C VAL A 213 -14.94 0.44 8.49
N GLU A 214 -15.34 -0.44 7.56
CA GLU A 214 -15.04 -1.87 7.67
C GLU A 214 -13.56 -2.17 7.41
N LEU A 215 -12.99 -1.54 6.37
CA LEU A 215 -11.60 -1.70 5.97
C LEU A 215 -11.03 -0.34 5.53
N PHE A 216 -9.72 -0.20 5.69
CA PHE A 216 -8.98 0.95 5.18
C PHE A 216 -7.58 0.54 4.73
N THR A 217 -7.01 1.28 3.77
CA THR A 217 -5.60 1.14 3.39
C THR A 217 -4.71 1.95 4.33
N PHE A 218 -3.47 1.50 4.45
CA PHE A 218 -2.36 2.32 4.93
C PHE A 218 -1.23 2.20 3.92
N GLU A 219 -0.88 3.35 3.31
CA GLU A 219 -0.07 3.42 2.09
C GLU A 219 0.99 4.55 2.14
N PRO A 220 1.79 4.67 3.20
CA PRO A 220 2.78 5.73 3.26
C PRO A 220 3.68 5.69 2.02
N HIS A 221 3.80 6.84 1.34
CA HIS A 221 4.76 7.07 0.28
C HIS A 221 5.81 8.02 0.81
N ILE A 222 7.01 7.54 1.05
CA ILE A 222 8.04 8.25 1.80
C ILE A 222 9.34 8.41 1.02
N SER A 223 10.14 9.40 1.41
CA SER A 223 11.49 9.63 0.90
C SER A 223 12.43 10.12 1.99
N ILE A 224 13.72 9.99 1.78
CA ILE A 224 14.74 10.67 2.58
C ILE A 224 14.90 12.11 2.04
N PRO A 225 15.09 13.14 2.89
CA PRO A 225 15.35 14.50 2.43
C PRO A 225 16.51 14.54 1.41
N ASP A 226 16.33 15.31 0.36
CA ASP A 226 17.28 15.45 -0.75
C ASP A 226 17.53 14.19 -1.59
N SER A 227 16.83 13.09 -1.30
CA SER A 227 16.82 11.90 -2.14
C SER A 227 15.97 12.11 -3.39
N LYS A 228 16.33 11.40 -4.45
CA LYS A 228 15.52 11.29 -5.66
C LYS A 228 14.63 10.03 -5.70
N TYR A 229 14.66 9.23 -4.65
CA TYR A 229 13.92 7.98 -4.57
C TYR A 229 12.78 8.05 -3.59
N GLY A 230 11.68 7.41 -3.94
CA GLY A 230 10.53 7.18 -3.07
C GLY A 230 10.37 5.70 -2.74
N TYR A 231 9.72 5.45 -1.63
CA TYR A 231 9.40 4.11 -1.12
C TYR A 231 7.91 4.05 -0.85
N LYS A 232 7.23 3.01 -1.31
CA LYS A 232 5.80 2.82 -1.10
C LYS A 232 5.50 1.39 -0.69
N ARG A 233 4.79 1.26 0.41
CA ARG A 233 4.20 0.01 0.86
C ARG A 233 2.76 0.26 1.23
N GLU A 234 1.87 -0.61 0.77
CA GLU A 234 0.44 -0.54 1.04
C GLU A 234 -0.11 -1.91 1.41
N ASP A 235 -0.95 -1.92 2.41
CA ASP A 235 -1.74 -3.07 2.85
C ASP A 235 -3.13 -2.59 3.30
N ILE A 236 -4.15 -3.47 3.21
CA ILE A 236 -5.49 -3.24 3.75
C ILE A 236 -5.58 -3.75 5.19
N TYR A 237 -6.27 -3.01 6.03
CA TYR A 237 -6.44 -3.28 7.46
C TYR A 237 -7.91 -3.28 7.88
N TYR A 238 -8.21 -4.02 8.95
CA TYR A 238 -9.52 -4.06 9.60
C TYR A 238 -9.35 -4.29 11.11
N PHE A 239 -10.41 -4.05 11.89
CA PHE A 239 -10.40 -4.38 13.31
C PHE A 239 -11.11 -5.72 13.55
N ASP A 240 -10.42 -6.63 14.24
CA ASP A 240 -10.99 -7.84 14.80
C ASP A 240 -10.89 -7.80 16.33
N ASN A 241 -12.04 -7.89 17.03
CA ASN A 241 -12.11 -7.83 18.50
C ASN A 241 -11.29 -6.66 19.11
N GLY A 242 -11.29 -5.53 18.44
CA GLY A 242 -10.59 -4.31 18.89
C GLY A 242 -9.09 -4.26 18.60
N LYS A 243 -8.54 -5.26 17.91
CA LYS A 243 -7.16 -5.28 17.42
C LYS A 243 -7.13 -4.99 15.92
N LEU A 244 -6.13 -4.24 15.50
CA LEU A 244 -5.88 -4.02 14.09
C LEU A 244 -5.19 -5.24 13.49
N GLU A 245 -5.80 -5.79 12.44
CA GLU A 245 -5.28 -6.93 11.69
C GLU A 245 -5.13 -6.53 10.21
N ARG A 246 -4.19 -7.19 9.55
CA ARG A 246 -3.97 -7.01 8.11
C ARG A 246 -4.73 -8.10 7.35
N VAL A 247 -5.38 -7.72 6.26
CA VAL A 247 -6.06 -8.63 5.32
C VAL A 247 -5.07 -9.52 4.58
#